data_d5d3da5039bd902a9b9b922a651bc11f
#
_entry.id   d5d3da5039bd902a9b9b922a651bc11f
#
_cell.length_a   1.000
_cell.length_b   1.000
_cell.length_c   1.000
_cell.angle_alpha   90.00
_cell.angle_beta   90.00
_cell.angle_gamma   90.00
#
_symmetry.space_group_name_H-M   'P 1'
#
loop_
_entity.id
_entity.type
_entity.pdbx_description
1 polymer ?
#
loop_
_entity_poly.entity_id
_entity_poly.type
_entity_poly.pdbx_seq_one_letter_code
_entity_poly.pdbx_strand_id
1 'polypeptide(L)'
;MAIPKGFLLAILGCICLCSSAVMSARELNDATMVERHEQWMAKFNRVYKDGTEKAHRYEVFKANVAFIESFNARNHKFWLGVNQFTDLTNDEFKATKTNKGLKRSGSQAPTGFKYNNVSTDALPAAVDWRTKGAVTPIKDQGQCGCCWAFSAVAATEGIVKLSSGKLVSLSEQELVDCDVHGVNQGCEGGEMDDAFKFIIKNGGLTTEANYPYTAQDEQCKTSIASNSVATIKGYEDVPANDESSLMKAVANQPVSVAVDGGDVIFQHYSGGVMTGSCGTDLDHGIAAIGYGMTSDGTKYWLLKNSWGTTWGESGYLRMEKDISDKSGMCGLAMQPSYPTE
;
A
#
# COMPACT_ATOMS: atom_id res chain seq x y z
N MET A 1 -40.42 12.16 58.94
CA MET A 1 -40.86 11.55 57.66
C MET A 1 -39.94 10.37 57.38
N ALA A 2 -40.39 9.18 57.64
CA ALA A 2 -39.54 7.95 57.56
C ALA A 2 -39.68 7.34 56.16
N ILE A 3 -38.56 7.17 55.48
CA ILE A 3 -38.48 6.55 54.14
C ILE A 3 -38.75 5.04 54.33
N PRO A 4 -39.69 4.43 53.60
CA PRO A 4 -40.03 3.01 53.77
C PRO A 4 -38.85 2.13 53.37
N LYS A 5 -38.45 1.23 54.26
CA LYS A 5 -37.31 0.28 54.08
C LYS A 5 -37.39 -0.59 52.82
N GLY A 6 -38.55 -0.70 52.18
CA GLY A 6 -38.74 -1.45 50.94
C GLY A 6 -38.14 -0.76 49.68
N PHE A 7 -37.97 0.54 49.68
CA PHE A 7 -37.43 1.28 48.53
C PHE A 7 -35.90 1.20 48.42
N LEU A 8 -35.21 1.01 49.54
CA LEU A 8 -33.76 0.89 49.57
C LEU A 8 -33.29 -0.49 49.05
N LEU A 9 -34.05 -1.56 49.29
CA LEU A 9 -33.76 -2.90 48.81
C LEU A 9 -33.96 -3.05 47.30
N ALA A 10 -34.92 -2.35 46.69
CA ALA A 10 -35.15 -2.38 45.26
C ALA A 10 -34.05 -1.63 44.46
N ILE A 11 -33.52 -0.53 45.02
CA ILE A 11 -32.43 0.23 44.40
C ILE A 11 -31.09 -0.57 44.46
N LEU A 12 -30.79 -1.22 45.58
CA LEU A 12 -29.61 -2.07 45.71
C LEU A 12 -29.68 -3.33 44.80
N GLY A 13 -30.85 -3.92 44.64
CA GLY A 13 -31.07 -5.04 43.75
C GLY A 13 -30.89 -4.68 42.26
N CYS A 14 -31.38 -3.51 41.85
CA CYS A 14 -31.18 -3.02 40.49
C CYS A 14 -29.71 -2.69 40.16
N ILE A 15 -28.96 -2.09 41.10
CA ILE A 15 -27.55 -1.77 40.91
C ILE A 15 -26.69 -3.04 40.79
N CYS A 16 -26.99 -4.08 41.61
CA CYS A 16 -26.29 -5.38 41.52
C CYS A 16 -26.61 -6.13 40.22
N LEU A 17 -27.85 -6.06 39.72
CA LEU A 17 -28.24 -6.72 38.47
C LEU A 17 -27.63 -6.02 37.23
N CYS A 18 -27.55 -4.68 37.23
CA CYS A 18 -26.90 -3.94 36.19
C CYS A 18 -25.36 -4.22 36.14
N SER A 19 -24.70 -4.27 37.30
CA SER A 19 -23.26 -4.55 37.36
C SER A 19 -22.92 -5.95 36.91
N SER A 20 -23.71 -6.97 37.31
CA SER A 20 -23.52 -8.34 36.86
C SER A 20 -23.82 -8.54 35.38
N ALA A 21 -24.82 -7.88 34.82
CA ALA A 21 -25.12 -7.93 33.39
C ALA A 21 -24.01 -7.26 32.52
N VAL A 22 -23.43 -6.15 32.99
CA VAL A 22 -22.33 -5.47 32.31
C VAL A 22 -21.04 -6.32 32.39
N MET A 23 -20.75 -6.94 33.52
CA MET A 23 -19.60 -7.85 33.64
C MET A 23 -19.78 -9.07 32.75
N SER A 24 -20.94 -9.72 32.73
CA SER A 24 -21.22 -10.87 31.88
C SER A 24 -21.14 -10.52 30.38
N ALA A 25 -21.63 -9.36 29.95
CA ALA A 25 -21.53 -8.91 28.57
C ALA A 25 -20.06 -8.65 28.15
N ARG A 26 -19.25 -8.12 29.08
CA ARG A 26 -17.80 -7.89 28.82
C ARG A 26 -17.04 -9.20 28.71
N GLU A 27 -17.31 -10.18 29.59
CA GLU A 27 -16.71 -11.52 29.54
C GLU A 27 -17.09 -12.27 28.25
N LEU A 28 -18.36 -12.19 27.81
CA LEU A 28 -18.80 -12.76 26.53
C LEU A 28 -18.12 -12.11 25.33
N ASN A 29 -17.94 -10.77 25.34
CA ASN A 29 -17.25 -10.06 24.28
C ASN A 29 -15.76 -10.43 24.22
N ASP A 30 -15.10 -10.57 25.37
CA ASP A 30 -13.71 -10.99 25.44
C ASP A 30 -13.54 -12.46 25.00
N ALA A 31 -14.46 -13.34 25.34
CA ALA A 31 -14.44 -14.73 24.87
C ALA A 31 -14.58 -14.80 23.33
N THR A 32 -15.49 -14.03 22.74
CA THR A 32 -15.65 -13.97 21.28
C THR A 32 -14.44 -13.32 20.60
N MET A 33 -13.75 -12.37 21.23
CA MET A 33 -12.55 -11.75 20.68
C MET A 33 -11.36 -12.70 20.68
N VAL A 34 -11.20 -13.55 21.71
CA VAL A 34 -10.19 -14.62 21.71
C VAL A 34 -10.43 -15.59 20.55
N GLU A 35 -11.68 -16.02 20.35
CA GLU A 35 -12.02 -16.91 19.24
C GLU A 35 -11.74 -16.25 17.87
N ARG A 36 -12.07 -14.98 17.71
CA ARG A 36 -11.74 -14.21 16.49
C ARG A 36 -10.23 -14.17 16.23
N HIS A 37 -9.42 -13.98 17.27
CA HIS A 37 -7.97 -13.99 17.14
C HIS A 37 -7.43 -15.37 16.73
N GLU A 38 -7.93 -16.46 17.34
CA GLU A 38 -7.53 -17.82 16.95
C GLU A 38 -7.89 -18.12 15.49
N GLN A 39 -9.09 -17.76 15.05
CA GLN A 39 -9.51 -17.92 13.66
C GLN A 39 -8.64 -17.07 12.71
N TRP A 40 -8.31 -15.85 13.12
CA TRP A 40 -7.41 -14.96 12.36
C TRP A 40 -5.98 -15.55 12.28
N MET A 41 -5.44 -16.06 13.39
CA MET A 41 -4.14 -16.74 13.40
C MET A 41 -4.14 -17.93 12.42
N ALA A 42 -5.18 -18.75 12.45
CA ALA A 42 -5.32 -19.87 11.52
C ALA A 42 -5.39 -19.41 10.05
N LYS A 43 -6.18 -18.37 9.77
CA LYS A 43 -6.32 -17.80 8.41
C LYS A 43 -5.00 -17.28 7.83
N PHE A 44 -4.17 -16.64 8.66
CA PHE A 44 -2.93 -16.00 8.23
C PHE A 44 -1.67 -16.80 8.60
N ASN A 45 -1.83 -18.07 9.03
CA ASN A 45 -0.75 -18.96 9.46
C ASN A 45 0.19 -18.32 10.49
N ARG A 46 -0.41 -17.55 11.45
CA ARG A 46 0.36 -16.91 12.51
C ARG A 46 0.73 -17.90 13.60
N VAL A 47 2.04 -17.99 13.86
CA VAL A 47 2.60 -18.79 14.97
C VAL A 47 3.52 -17.87 15.75
N TYR A 48 3.30 -17.79 17.07
CA TYR A 48 4.13 -16.98 17.96
C TYR A 48 5.12 -17.87 18.70
N LYS A 49 6.26 -17.30 19.08
CA LYS A 49 7.36 -18.05 19.70
C LYS A 49 6.99 -18.63 21.07
N ASP A 50 6.13 -17.94 21.83
CA ASP A 50 5.70 -18.35 23.18
C ASP A 50 4.35 -17.71 23.56
N GLY A 51 3.84 -18.09 24.74
CA GLY A 51 2.56 -17.58 25.26
C GLY A 51 2.58 -16.09 25.60
N THR A 52 3.73 -15.52 25.93
CA THR A 52 3.87 -14.09 26.24
C THR A 52 3.71 -13.26 24.98
N GLU A 53 4.38 -13.66 23.91
CA GLU A 53 4.20 -13.01 22.61
C GLU A 53 2.76 -13.14 22.12
N LYS A 54 2.17 -14.33 22.22
CA LYS A 54 0.76 -14.55 21.85
C LYS A 54 -0.18 -13.62 22.61
N ALA A 55 0.02 -13.45 23.91
CA ALA A 55 -0.78 -12.55 24.73
C ALA A 55 -0.61 -11.08 24.30
N HIS A 56 0.61 -10.63 24.03
CA HIS A 56 0.88 -9.29 23.50
C HIS A 56 0.19 -9.07 22.14
N ARG A 57 0.34 -10.01 21.20
CA ARG A 57 -0.29 -9.94 19.86
C ARG A 57 -1.81 -9.95 19.93
N TYR A 58 -2.38 -10.68 20.87
CA TYR A 58 -3.81 -10.63 21.13
C TYR A 58 -4.30 -9.24 21.55
N GLU A 59 -3.59 -8.56 22.47
CA GLU A 59 -3.98 -7.20 22.88
C GLU A 59 -3.86 -6.19 21.74
N VAL A 60 -2.82 -6.29 20.90
CA VAL A 60 -2.67 -5.45 19.70
C VAL A 60 -3.82 -5.75 18.72
N PHE A 61 -4.09 -7.02 18.43
CA PHE A 61 -5.20 -7.42 17.56
C PHE A 61 -6.54 -6.86 18.04
N LYS A 62 -6.84 -7.01 19.35
CA LYS A 62 -8.05 -6.50 19.98
C LYS A 62 -8.19 -4.99 19.84
N ALA A 63 -7.11 -4.24 20.05
CA ALA A 63 -7.08 -2.78 19.91
C ALA A 63 -7.34 -2.36 18.45
N ASN A 64 -6.68 -3.01 17.49
CA ASN A 64 -6.87 -2.74 16.07
C ASN A 64 -8.29 -3.08 15.59
N VAL A 65 -8.85 -4.21 16.04
CA VAL A 65 -10.25 -4.56 15.72
C VAL A 65 -11.22 -3.51 16.26
N ALA A 66 -11.03 -3.05 17.52
CA ALA A 66 -11.87 -2.00 18.10
C ALA A 66 -11.76 -0.67 17.32
N PHE A 67 -10.56 -0.32 16.88
CA PHE A 67 -10.33 0.84 16.01
C PHE A 67 -11.07 0.70 14.68
N ILE A 68 -10.92 -0.43 13.98
CA ILE A 68 -11.58 -0.73 12.71
C ILE A 68 -13.11 -0.61 12.85
N GLU A 69 -13.68 -1.23 13.89
CA GLU A 69 -15.12 -1.19 14.13
C GLU A 69 -15.62 0.23 14.44
N SER A 70 -14.87 0.98 15.25
CA SER A 70 -15.18 2.39 15.57
C SER A 70 -15.10 3.28 14.33
N PHE A 71 -14.13 3.06 13.46
CA PHE A 71 -14.02 3.78 12.19
C PHE A 71 -15.20 3.47 11.27
N ASN A 72 -15.51 2.20 11.08
CA ASN A 72 -16.56 1.75 10.18
C ASN A 72 -17.97 2.09 10.67
N ALA A 73 -18.16 2.37 11.96
CA ALA A 73 -19.42 2.86 12.51
C ALA A 73 -19.77 4.29 12.05
N ARG A 74 -18.82 5.02 11.46
CA ARG A 74 -19.02 6.36 10.90
C ARG A 74 -19.26 6.27 9.39
N ASN A 75 -19.89 7.29 8.84
CA ASN A 75 -20.19 7.32 7.39
C ASN A 75 -18.97 7.80 6.59
N HIS A 76 -18.15 6.87 6.13
CA HIS A 76 -17.02 7.11 5.22
C HIS A 76 -17.30 6.56 3.83
N LYS A 77 -16.58 7.03 2.80
CA LYS A 77 -16.62 6.50 1.43
C LYS A 77 -15.77 5.24 1.26
N PHE A 78 -15.11 4.81 2.32
CA PHE A 78 -14.27 3.62 2.38
C PHE A 78 -14.38 2.97 3.77
N TRP A 79 -13.88 1.76 3.89
CA TRP A 79 -13.90 1.00 5.13
C TRP A 79 -12.56 0.34 5.41
N LEU A 80 -12.33 0.08 6.68
CA LEU A 80 -11.20 -0.66 7.19
C LEU A 80 -11.58 -2.11 7.44
N GLY A 81 -10.61 -3.02 7.40
CA GLY A 81 -10.83 -4.45 7.61
C GLY A 81 -9.70 -5.12 8.37
N VAL A 82 -10.04 -6.26 8.94
CA VAL A 82 -9.08 -7.17 9.57
C VAL A 82 -8.29 -7.88 8.47
N ASN A 83 -6.99 -7.64 8.43
CA ASN A 83 -6.05 -8.17 7.43
C ASN A 83 -4.83 -8.82 8.11
N GLN A 84 -3.82 -9.19 7.34
CA GLN A 84 -2.60 -9.84 7.83
C GLN A 84 -1.73 -8.98 8.77
N PHE A 85 -2.03 -7.69 8.92
CA PHE A 85 -1.29 -6.74 9.77
C PHE A 85 -2.01 -6.41 11.08
N THR A 86 -3.12 -7.08 11.37
CA THR A 86 -3.99 -6.68 12.49
C THR A 86 -3.37 -7.00 13.86
N ASP A 87 -2.33 -7.84 13.94
CA ASP A 87 -1.55 -8.11 15.14
C ASP A 87 -0.30 -7.24 15.30
N LEU A 88 -0.09 -6.27 14.38
CA LEU A 88 1.01 -5.32 14.44
C LEU A 88 0.54 -3.97 15.01
N THR A 89 1.35 -3.38 15.89
CA THR A 89 1.22 -1.95 16.18
C THR A 89 1.52 -1.13 14.92
N ASN A 90 1.08 0.11 14.86
CA ASN A 90 1.38 0.94 13.69
C ASN A 90 2.89 1.20 13.53
N ASP A 91 3.64 1.32 14.63
CA ASP A 91 5.10 1.48 14.57
C ASP A 91 5.79 0.23 13.99
N GLU A 92 5.36 -0.98 14.38
CA GLU A 92 5.87 -2.22 13.80
C GLU A 92 5.51 -2.35 12.32
N PHE A 93 4.28 -1.94 11.95
CA PHE A 93 3.85 -1.91 10.56
C PHE A 93 4.74 -0.96 9.73
N LYS A 94 4.94 0.28 10.18
CA LYS A 94 5.85 1.24 9.54
C LYS A 94 7.25 0.66 9.37
N ALA A 95 7.82 0.11 10.44
CA ALA A 95 9.17 -0.42 10.42
C ALA A 95 9.40 -1.56 9.41
N THR A 96 8.33 -2.28 9.03
CA THR A 96 8.44 -3.48 8.17
C THR A 96 7.84 -3.30 6.77
N LYS A 97 6.97 -2.30 6.57
CA LYS A 97 6.20 -2.15 5.32
C LYS A 97 6.50 -0.88 4.57
N THR A 98 7.12 0.09 5.23
CA THR A 98 7.49 1.36 4.60
C THR A 98 9.00 1.53 4.51
N ASN A 99 9.40 2.47 3.69
CA ASN A 99 10.78 2.88 3.51
C ASN A 99 11.12 3.99 4.53
N LYS A 100 12.33 4.06 5.03
CA LYS A 100 12.79 5.11 5.97
C LYS A 100 12.92 6.50 5.30
N GLY A 101 11.87 6.93 4.63
CA GLY A 101 11.75 8.21 3.92
C GLY A 101 12.23 8.11 2.46
N LEU A 102 11.29 8.18 1.56
CA LEU A 102 11.54 8.37 0.14
C LEU A 102 12.04 9.81 -0.07
N LYS A 103 13.36 10.01 0.05
CA LYS A 103 14.00 11.31 -0.22
C LYS A 103 14.47 11.30 -1.65
N ARG A 104 13.79 12.06 -2.49
CA ARG A 104 14.24 12.26 -3.87
C ARG A 104 15.73 12.59 -3.90
N SER A 105 16.49 11.75 -4.54
CA SER A 105 17.87 12.03 -4.90
C SER A 105 17.88 13.33 -5.70
N GLY A 106 18.72 14.30 -5.34
CA GLY A 106 18.77 15.61 -5.97
C GLY A 106 19.19 15.62 -7.45
N SER A 107 19.26 14.46 -8.11
CA SER A 107 19.44 14.36 -9.54
C SER A 107 18.10 14.56 -10.22
N GLN A 108 17.92 15.74 -10.84
CA GLN A 108 16.77 15.98 -11.72
C GLN A 108 16.75 14.91 -12.82
N ALA A 109 15.54 14.37 -13.09
CA ALA A 109 15.31 13.59 -14.28
C ALA A 109 15.69 14.38 -15.55
N PRO A 110 16.00 13.69 -16.66
CA PRO A 110 16.18 14.34 -17.94
C PRO A 110 14.98 15.27 -18.21
N THR A 111 15.25 16.52 -18.49
CA THR A 111 14.26 17.58 -18.68
C THR A 111 13.34 17.24 -19.85
N GLY A 112 12.11 16.87 -19.58
CA GLY A 112 11.07 16.65 -20.57
C GLY A 112 9.92 15.84 -20.03
N PHE A 113 8.74 16.39 -19.97
CA PHE A 113 7.51 15.63 -19.70
C PHE A 113 6.85 15.33 -21.05
N LYS A 114 6.98 14.10 -21.53
CA LYS A 114 6.50 13.61 -22.83
C LYS A 114 5.05 13.99 -23.11
N TYR A 115 4.21 13.96 -22.08
CA TYR A 115 2.78 14.20 -22.19
C TYR A 115 2.36 15.66 -21.93
N ASN A 116 3.30 16.61 -21.89
CA ASN A 116 3.02 18.01 -21.58
C ASN A 116 1.95 18.62 -22.49
N ASN A 117 2.00 18.32 -23.78
CA ASN A 117 1.07 18.87 -24.79
C ASN A 117 -0.25 18.07 -24.93
N VAL A 118 -0.47 17.03 -24.12
CA VAL A 118 -1.73 16.28 -24.13
C VAL A 118 -2.80 17.12 -23.42
N SER A 119 -3.95 17.36 -24.10
CA SER A 119 -5.10 17.98 -23.44
C SER A 119 -5.81 16.99 -22.52
N THR A 120 -6.13 17.42 -21.30
CA THR A 120 -6.91 16.61 -20.35
C THR A 120 -8.32 16.31 -20.86
N ASP A 121 -8.91 17.21 -21.66
CA ASP A 121 -10.26 17.02 -22.24
C ASP A 121 -10.28 15.92 -23.30
N ALA A 122 -9.13 15.55 -23.85
CA ALA A 122 -8.99 14.47 -24.84
C ALA A 122 -8.73 13.10 -24.16
N LEU A 123 -8.52 13.06 -22.84
CA LEU A 123 -8.25 11.81 -22.14
C LEU A 123 -9.52 11.01 -21.89
N PRO A 124 -9.43 9.68 -21.83
CA PRO A 124 -10.55 8.85 -21.39
C PRO A 124 -11.05 9.25 -19.99
N ALA A 125 -12.35 9.17 -19.76
CA ALA A 125 -12.96 9.44 -18.45
C ALA A 125 -12.51 8.45 -17.37
N ALA A 126 -12.09 7.24 -17.77
CA ALA A 126 -11.55 6.21 -16.90
C ALA A 126 -10.48 5.39 -17.62
N VAL A 127 -9.48 4.95 -16.88
CA VAL A 127 -8.42 4.04 -17.33
C VAL A 127 -8.22 2.97 -16.27
N ASP A 128 -8.11 1.73 -16.72
CA ASP A 128 -7.72 0.59 -15.88
C ASP A 128 -6.76 -0.31 -16.70
N TRP A 129 -5.49 -0.26 -16.40
CA TRP A 129 -4.47 -1.01 -17.11
C TRP A 129 -4.54 -2.51 -16.88
N ARG A 130 -5.26 -2.97 -15.84
CA ARG A 130 -5.54 -4.40 -15.63
C ARG A 130 -6.38 -4.96 -16.78
N THR A 131 -7.41 -4.21 -17.19
CA THR A 131 -8.31 -4.63 -18.28
C THR A 131 -7.63 -4.61 -19.65
N LYS A 132 -6.54 -3.86 -19.77
CA LYS A 132 -5.69 -3.79 -20.97
C LYS A 132 -4.53 -4.80 -20.94
N GLY A 133 -4.45 -5.64 -19.90
CA GLY A 133 -3.43 -6.67 -19.74
C GLY A 133 -2.01 -6.11 -19.56
N ALA A 134 -1.87 -4.92 -18.96
CA ALA A 134 -0.58 -4.26 -18.72
C ALA A 134 -0.18 -4.24 -17.23
N VAL A 135 -0.82 -5.05 -16.40
CA VAL A 135 -0.55 -5.17 -14.97
C VAL A 135 -0.42 -6.64 -14.61
N THR A 136 0.72 -7.03 -14.04
CA THR A 136 0.96 -8.37 -13.50
C THR A 136 0.14 -8.63 -12.23
N PRO A 137 -0.04 -9.89 -11.81
CA PRO A 137 -0.69 -10.21 -10.54
C PRO A 137 -0.08 -9.44 -9.36
N ILE A 138 -0.86 -9.30 -8.30
CA ILE A 138 -0.40 -8.69 -7.05
C ILE A 138 0.71 -9.54 -6.45
N LYS A 139 1.79 -8.86 -6.03
CA LYS A 139 2.96 -9.43 -5.36
C LYS A 139 2.97 -9.01 -3.88
N ASP A 140 3.86 -9.60 -3.08
CA ASP A 140 4.02 -9.29 -1.65
C ASP A 140 5.50 -9.09 -1.32
N GLN A 141 5.85 -7.87 -0.87
CA GLN A 141 7.21 -7.50 -0.46
C GLN A 141 7.63 -8.14 0.88
N GLY A 142 6.73 -8.82 1.59
CA GLY A 142 7.03 -9.43 2.88
C GLY A 142 7.47 -8.41 3.93
N GLN A 143 8.54 -8.70 4.67
CA GLN A 143 9.11 -7.82 5.71
C GLN A 143 10.37 -7.07 5.23
N CYS A 144 10.44 -6.75 3.95
CA CYS A 144 11.53 -6.00 3.32
C CYS A 144 11.03 -4.63 2.88
N GLY A 145 11.75 -3.57 3.23
CA GLY A 145 11.40 -2.17 2.90
C GLY A 145 11.63 -1.80 1.42
N CYS A 146 11.42 -2.74 0.49
CA CYS A 146 11.74 -2.59 -0.94
C CYS A 146 10.54 -2.18 -1.82
N CYS A 147 9.55 -1.48 -1.25
CA CYS A 147 8.40 -0.96 -2.02
C CYS A 147 8.81 -0.15 -3.26
N TRP A 148 9.96 0.54 -3.21
CA TRP A 148 10.56 1.25 -4.33
C TRP A 148 10.82 0.33 -5.52
N ALA A 149 11.35 -0.88 -5.29
CA ALA A 149 11.61 -1.87 -6.34
C ALA A 149 10.30 -2.38 -6.96
N PHE A 150 9.29 -2.70 -6.13
CA PHE A 150 7.97 -3.14 -6.62
C PHE A 150 7.27 -2.07 -7.44
N SER A 151 7.36 -0.81 -7.04
CA SER A 151 6.79 0.32 -7.78
C SER A 151 7.47 0.49 -9.14
N ALA A 152 8.81 0.52 -9.19
CA ALA A 152 9.58 0.65 -10.43
C ALA A 152 9.36 -0.54 -11.37
N VAL A 153 9.33 -1.77 -10.84
CA VAL A 153 9.06 -2.98 -11.62
C VAL A 153 7.65 -2.94 -12.20
N ALA A 154 6.62 -2.57 -11.42
CA ALA A 154 5.25 -2.49 -11.93
C ALA A 154 5.10 -1.49 -13.09
N ALA A 155 5.76 -0.34 -13.02
CA ALA A 155 5.77 0.64 -14.12
C ALA A 155 6.54 0.11 -15.33
N THR A 156 7.67 -0.57 -15.12
CA THR A 156 8.48 -1.19 -16.18
C THR A 156 7.74 -2.32 -16.88
N GLU A 157 7.10 -3.23 -16.14
CA GLU A 157 6.21 -4.28 -16.70
C GLU A 157 5.13 -3.69 -17.61
N GLY A 158 4.54 -2.57 -17.16
CA GLY A 158 3.51 -1.85 -17.92
C GLY A 158 4.01 -1.30 -19.25
N ILE A 159 5.10 -0.55 -19.25
CA ILE A 159 5.63 0.05 -20.51
C ILE A 159 6.16 -1.02 -21.46
N VAL A 160 6.82 -2.07 -20.94
CA VAL A 160 7.28 -3.21 -21.75
C VAL A 160 6.09 -3.94 -22.40
N LYS A 161 4.98 -4.11 -21.69
CA LYS A 161 3.74 -4.65 -22.29
C LYS A 161 3.22 -3.74 -23.41
N LEU A 162 3.24 -2.44 -23.23
CA LEU A 162 2.72 -1.49 -24.22
C LEU A 162 3.59 -1.43 -25.48
N SER A 163 4.92 -1.54 -25.34
CA SER A 163 5.86 -1.49 -26.45
C SER A 163 6.00 -2.83 -27.17
N SER A 164 6.11 -3.95 -26.43
CA SER A 164 6.40 -5.27 -26.99
C SER A 164 5.15 -6.14 -27.27
N GLY A 165 4.01 -5.77 -26.69
CA GLY A 165 2.80 -6.59 -26.71
C GLY A 165 2.78 -7.75 -25.73
N LYS A 166 3.87 -7.98 -24.97
CA LYS A 166 4.01 -9.11 -24.02
C LYS A 166 4.08 -8.60 -22.59
N LEU A 167 3.21 -9.10 -21.72
CA LEU A 167 3.33 -8.88 -20.27
C LEU A 167 4.26 -9.92 -19.68
N VAL A 168 5.32 -9.46 -19.02
CA VAL A 168 6.34 -10.31 -18.38
C VAL A 168 6.45 -9.89 -16.93
N SER A 169 6.41 -10.86 -15.99
CA SER A 169 6.69 -10.59 -14.59
C SER A 169 8.21 -10.46 -14.41
N LEU A 170 8.67 -9.29 -13.98
CA LEU A 170 10.06 -8.95 -13.79
C LEU A 170 10.47 -9.11 -12.32
N SER A 171 11.79 -9.24 -12.08
CA SER A 171 12.35 -9.51 -10.76
C SER A 171 12.56 -8.23 -9.96
N GLU A 172 11.89 -8.14 -8.82
CA GLU A 172 12.17 -7.15 -7.78
C GLU A 172 13.45 -7.51 -7.00
N GLN A 173 13.73 -8.82 -6.85
CA GLN A 173 14.93 -9.25 -6.14
C GLN A 173 16.22 -8.83 -6.85
N GLU A 174 16.23 -8.75 -8.18
CA GLU A 174 17.37 -8.25 -8.93
C GLU A 174 17.70 -6.79 -8.54
N LEU A 175 16.68 -5.94 -8.35
CA LEU A 175 16.88 -4.58 -7.85
C LEU A 175 17.37 -4.57 -6.41
N VAL A 176 16.74 -5.36 -5.53
CA VAL A 176 17.10 -5.45 -4.11
C VAL A 176 18.57 -5.85 -3.91
N ASP A 177 19.07 -6.82 -4.69
CA ASP A 177 20.41 -7.36 -4.51
C ASP A 177 21.48 -6.60 -5.29
N CYS A 178 21.13 -6.01 -6.44
CA CYS A 178 22.13 -5.48 -7.39
C CYS A 178 22.18 -3.95 -7.44
N ASP A 179 21.09 -3.26 -7.12
CA ASP A 179 21.04 -1.80 -7.11
C ASP A 179 21.34 -1.23 -5.71
N VAL A 180 22.53 -1.53 -5.18
CA VAL A 180 22.94 -1.20 -3.81
C VAL A 180 24.14 -0.24 -3.72
N HIS A 181 24.54 0.34 -4.86
CA HIS A 181 25.73 1.22 -4.92
C HIS A 181 25.40 2.72 -4.95
N GLY A 182 24.16 3.10 -4.65
CA GLY A 182 23.67 4.48 -4.68
C GLY A 182 22.77 4.80 -3.50
N VAL A 183 21.63 5.40 -3.82
CA VAL A 183 20.58 5.73 -2.83
C VAL A 183 19.86 4.47 -2.38
N ASN A 184 19.71 3.49 -3.27
CA ASN A 184 19.00 2.24 -3.01
C ASN A 184 19.84 1.33 -2.11
N GLN A 185 19.20 0.77 -1.08
CA GLN A 185 19.82 -0.01 -0.01
C GLN A 185 19.00 -1.29 0.27
N GLY A 186 18.55 -1.96 -0.80
CA GLY A 186 17.80 -3.21 -0.68
C GLY A 186 16.56 -3.09 0.18
N CYS A 187 16.48 -3.91 1.25
CA CYS A 187 15.38 -3.91 2.20
C CYS A 187 15.37 -2.69 3.14
N GLU A 188 16.43 -1.89 3.23
CA GLU A 188 16.48 -0.67 4.03
C GLU A 188 15.87 0.54 3.33
N GLY A 189 15.49 0.40 2.06
CA GLY A 189 14.80 1.41 1.29
C GLY A 189 15.50 1.85 0.01
N GLY A 190 14.84 2.72 -0.75
CA GLY A 190 15.35 3.22 -2.03
C GLY A 190 14.36 4.12 -2.75
N GLU A 191 14.70 4.49 -3.99
CA GLU A 191 14.00 5.43 -4.85
C GLU A 191 13.69 4.80 -6.21
N MET A 192 12.51 5.07 -6.77
CA MET A 192 12.10 4.52 -8.06
C MET A 192 12.93 5.06 -9.22
N ASP A 193 13.32 6.34 -9.16
CA ASP A 193 14.15 6.96 -10.20
C ASP A 193 15.54 6.33 -10.28
N ASP A 194 16.12 5.99 -9.13
CA ASP A 194 17.42 5.30 -9.10
C ASP A 194 17.28 3.85 -9.58
N ALA A 195 16.15 3.19 -9.29
CA ALA A 195 15.84 1.89 -9.89
C ALA A 195 15.74 1.99 -11.42
N PHE A 196 15.09 3.00 -11.98
CA PHE A 196 15.08 3.18 -13.44
C PHE A 196 16.47 3.42 -14.02
N LYS A 197 17.31 4.22 -13.34
CA LYS A 197 18.74 4.40 -13.75
C LYS A 197 19.49 3.08 -13.75
N PHE A 198 19.31 2.26 -12.71
CA PHE A 198 19.90 0.94 -12.65
C PHE A 198 19.43 0.08 -13.81
N ILE A 199 18.12 -0.01 -14.07
CA ILE A 199 17.56 -0.82 -15.17
C ILE A 199 18.17 -0.41 -16.52
N ILE A 200 18.30 0.88 -16.79
CA ILE A 200 18.93 1.39 -18.00
C ILE A 200 20.40 0.98 -18.07
N LYS A 201 21.16 1.19 -16.99
CA LYS A 201 22.58 0.90 -16.90
C LYS A 201 22.89 -0.60 -17.00
N ASN A 202 22.04 -1.42 -16.39
CA ASN A 202 22.15 -2.89 -16.39
C ASN A 202 21.77 -3.51 -17.77
N GLY A 203 21.13 -2.72 -18.64
CA GLY A 203 20.60 -3.22 -19.91
C GLY A 203 19.26 -3.95 -19.77
N GLY A 204 18.53 -3.74 -18.68
CA GLY A 204 17.20 -4.26 -18.42
C GLY A 204 17.10 -5.06 -17.13
N LEU A 205 15.99 -5.79 -16.98
CA LEU A 205 15.74 -6.75 -15.88
C LEU A 205 15.44 -8.14 -16.40
N THR A 206 15.79 -9.15 -15.61
CA THR A 206 15.37 -10.53 -15.84
C THR A 206 13.97 -10.82 -15.30
N THR A 207 13.44 -12.03 -15.54
CA THR A 207 12.11 -12.41 -15.05
C THR A 207 12.11 -12.74 -13.56
N GLU A 208 10.98 -12.59 -12.92
CA GLU A 208 10.70 -13.10 -11.57
C GLU A 208 10.99 -14.62 -11.46
N ALA A 209 10.71 -15.39 -12.51
CA ALA A 209 10.98 -16.83 -12.53
C ALA A 209 12.48 -17.16 -12.54
N ASN A 210 13.31 -16.32 -13.17
CA ASN A 210 14.76 -16.52 -13.22
C ASN A 210 15.47 -16.04 -11.94
N TYR A 211 14.97 -14.98 -11.34
CA TYR A 211 15.51 -14.37 -10.13
C TYR A 211 14.38 -14.15 -9.11
N PRO A 212 13.93 -15.23 -8.44
CA PRO A 212 12.76 -15.19 -7.58
C PRO A 212 12.92 -14.29 -6.35
N TYR A 213 11.84 -13.67 -5.95
CA TYR A 213 11.79 -12.80 -4.76
C TYR A 213 11.91 -13.61 -3.46
N THR A 214 12.80 -13.18 -2.55
CA THR A 214 13.11 -13.86 -1.28
C THR A 214 12.78 -13.01 -0.04
N ALA A 215 12.43 -11.74 -0.23
CA ALA A 215 12.17 -10.77 0.84
C ALA A 215 13.37 -10.54 1.80
N GLN A 216 14.59 -10.71 1.30
CA GLN A 216 15.84 -10.53 2.03
C GLN A 216 16.88 -9.90 1.11
N ASP A 217 17.86 -9.20 1.70
CA ASP A 217 19.04 -8.76 0.97
C ASP A 217 19.96 -9.97 0.73
N GLU A 218 20.30 -10.22 -0.52
CA GLU A 218 21.23 -11.27 -0.90
C GLU A 218 22.39 -10.68 -1.73
N GLN A 219 23.38 -11.52 -2.04
CA GLN A 219 24.43 -11.12 -2.95
C GLN A 219 23.91 -11.08 -4.39
N CYS A 220 24.20 -10.01 -5.13
CA CYS A 220 23.82 -9.88 -6.54
C CYS A 220 24.32 -11.08 -7.37
N LYS A 221 23.39 -11.79 -8.00
CA LYS A 221 23.65 -12.94 -8.88
C LYS A 221 23.87 -12.43 -10.31
N THR A 222 25.02 -11.82 -10.56
CA THR A 222 25.34 -11.11 -11.81
C THR A 222 25.15 -11.95 -13.08
N SER A 223 25.41 -13.28 -13.00
CA SER A 223 25.19 -14.20 -14.13
C SER A 223 23.71 -14.37 -14.50
N ILE A 224 22.79 -14.13 -13.56
CA ILE A 224 21.34 -14.15 -13.80
C ILE A 224 20.88 -12.76 -14.22
N ALA A 225 21.30 -11.72 -13.50
CA ALA A 225 20.97 -10.34 -13.77
C ALA A 225 21.39 -9.88 -15.19
N SER A 226 22.47 -10.43 -15.73
CA SER A 226 22.91 -10.15 -17.11
C SER A 226 21.99 -10.74 -18.21
N ASN A 227 21.04 -11.63 -17.85
CA ASN A 227 20.08 -12.20 -18.79
C ASN A 227 18.78 -11.36 -18.84
N SER A 228 18.91 -10.10 -19.17
CA SER A 228 17.78 -9.17 -19.27
C SER A 228 16.78 -9.60 -20.35
N VAL A 229 15.49 -9.51 -20.02
CA VAL A 229 14.37 -9.84 -20.91
C VAL A 229 13.50 -8.64 -21.23
N ALA A 230 13.65 -7.55 -20.47
CA ALA A 230 12.90 -6.31 -20.58
C ALA A 230 13.83 -5.12 -20.34
N THR A 231 13.82 -4.18 -21.27
CA THR A 231 14.68 -2.97 -21.24
C THR A 231 13.82 -1.72 -21.22
N ILE A 232 14.38 -0.61 -20.76
CA ILE A 232 13.84 0.74 -20.91
C ILE A 232 14.94 1.65 -21.43
N LYS A 233 14.57 2.70 -22.16
CA LYS A 233 15.56 3.65 -22.75
C LYS A 233 15.81 4.87 -21.88
N GLY A 234 14.85 5.19 -21.01
CA GLY A 234 14.90 6.34 -20.13
C GLY A 234 13.81 6.29 -19.07
N TYR A 235 13.69 7.37 -18.33
CA TYR A 235 12.57 7.64 -17.45
C TYR A 235 12.33 9.15 -17.41
N GLU A 236 11.14 9.55 -17.04
CA GLU A 236 10.75 10.96 -16.90
C GLU A 236 9.98 11.18 -15.61
N ASP A 237 10.18 12.35 -15.01
CA ASP A 237 9.36 12.83 -13.90
C ASP A 237 8.08 13.45 -14.44
N VAL A 238 6.98 13.19 -13.75
CA VAL A 238 5.76 14.00 -13.90
C VAL A 238 5.96 15.31 -13.13
N PRO A 239 5.52 16.46 -13.65
CA PRO A 239 5.53 17.70 -12.89
C PRO A 239 4.95 17.54 -11.48
N ALA A 240 5.75 17.86 -10.47
CA ALA A 240 5.39 17.65 -9.06
C ALA A 240 4.18 18.52 -8.65
N ASN A 241 3.34 17.98 -7.77
CA ASN A 241 2.15 18.64 -7.26
C ASN A 241 1.14 19.03 -8.36
N ASP A 242 1.03 18.18 -9.38
CA ASP A 242 0.13 18.36 -10.52
C ASP A 242 -0.59 17.04 -10.88
N GLU A 243 -1.76 16.80 -10.26
CA GLU A 243 -2.60 15.64 -10.57
C GLU A 243 -3.08 15.63 -12.03
N SER A 244 -3.17 16.79 -12.69
CA SER A 244 -3.53 16.88 -14.11
C SER A 244 -2.42 16.28 -14.99
N SER A 245 -1.16 16.60 -14.72
CA SER A 245 -0.02 16.00 -15.40
C SER A 245 0.12 14.51 -15.06
N LEU A 246 -0.12 14.12 -13.81
CA LEU A 246 -0.17 12.69 -13.44
C LEU A 246 -1.26 11.95 -14.22
N MET A 247 -2.43 12.55 -14.39
CA MET A 247 -3.52 11.93 -15.17
C MET A 247 -3.12 11.73 -16.63
N LYS A 248 -2.38 12.69 -17.24
CA LYS A 248 -1.85 12.53 -18.58
C LYS A 248 -0.88 11.35 -18.70
N ALA A 249 0.02 11.19 -17.74
CA ALA A 249 0.95 10.06 -17.71
C ALA A 249 0.21 8.73 -17.52
N VAL A 250 -0.66 8.64 -16.50
CA VAL A 250 -1.42 7.40 -16.20
C VAL A 250 -2.39 7.01 -17.30
N ALA A 251 -2.91 7.97 -18.08
CA ALA A 251 -3.72 7.68 -19.27
C ALA A 251 -2.95 6.91 -20.35
N ASN A 252 -1.62 7.03 -20.36
CA ASN A 252 -0.74 6.46 -21.38
C ASN A 252 0.04 5.22 -20.92
N GLN A 253 0.31 5.09 -19.60
CA GLN A 253 1.03 3.94 -19.03
C GLN A 253 0.88 3.88 -17.50
N PRO A 254 1.22 2.74 -16.83
CA PRO A 254 1.45 2.70 -15.40
C PRO A 254 2.60 3.62 -14.97
N VAL A 255 2.44 4.27 -13.81
CA VAL A 255 3.34 5.30 -13.29
C VAL A 255 3.73 4.95 -11.85
N SER A 256 5.01 5.02 -11.51
CA SER A 256 5.49 4.91 -10.14
C SER A 256 5.14 6.16 -9.35
N VAL A 257 4.60 5.98 -8.14
CA VAL A 257 4.24 7.08 -7.25
C VAL A 257 4.67 6.76 -5.82
N ALA A 258 4.95 7.78 -5.04
CA ALA A 258 5.21 7.68 -3.62
C ALA A 258 4.03 8.24 -2.83
N VAL A 259 3.73 7.65 -1.67
CA VAL A 259 2.66 8.06 -0.77
C VAL A 259 3.12 8.03 0.69
N ASP A 260 2.43 8.77 1.55
CA ASP A 260 2.47 8.59 3.00
C ASP A 260 1.59 7.37 3.34
N GLY A 261 2.20 6.19 3.34
CA GLY A 261 1.53 4.90 3.48
C GLY A 261 1.61 4.29 4.88
N GLY A 262 2.34 4.92 5.80
CA GLY A 262 2.57 4.39 7.14
C GLY A 262 1.43 4.61 8.15
N ASP A 263 0.36 5.31 7.79
CA ASP A 263 -0.76 5.60 8.69
C ASP A 263 -1.60 4.35 9.00
N VAL A 264 -2.21 4.31 10.19
CA VAL A 264 -3.07 3.20 10.64
C VAL A 264 -4.30 3.00 9.74
N ILE A 265 -4.79 4.05 9.10
CA ILE A 265 -5.88 3.97 8.11
C ILE A 265 -5.40 3.18 6.90
N PHE A 266 -4.20 3.48 6.41
CA PHE A 266 -3.59 2.79 5.29
C PHE A 266 -3.28 1.32 5.63
N GLN A 267 -2.75 1.05 6.85
CA GLN A 267 -2.50 -0.30 7.37
C GLN A 267 -3.76 -1.19 7.26
N HIS A 268 -4.93 -0.65 7.57
CA HIS A 268 -6.18 -1.41 7.66
C HIS A 268 -7.17 -1.12 6.52
N TYR A 269 -6.78 -0.36 5.49
CA TYR A 269 -7.65 -0.13 4.33
C TYR A 269 -8.13 -1.46 3.75
N SER A 270 -9.45 -1.55 3.45
CA SER A 270 -10.07 -2.78 2.94
C SER A 270 -10.89 -2.56 1.66
N GLY A 271 -11.37 -1.36 1.41
CA GLY A 271 -12.08 -1.05 0.17
C GLY A 271 -12.82 0.28 0.21
N GLY A 272 -13.37 0.67 -0.94
CA GLY A 272 -13.97 1.98 -1.16
C GLY A 272 -12.96 3.01 -1.64
N VAL A 273 -13.40 4.27 -1.81
CA VAL A 273 -12.48 5.36 -2.17
C VAL A 273 -11.97 6.01 -0.90
N MET A 274 -10.67 5.86 -0.61
CA MET A 274 -10.02 6.52 0.54
C MET A 274 -10.12 8.03 0.34
N THR A 275 -10.74 8.70 1.30
CA THR A 275 -11.01 10.14 1.31
C THR A 275 -10.63 10.74 2.65
N GLY A 276 -10.51 12.06 2.73
CA GLY A 276 -10.25 12.79 3.97
C GLY A 276 -8.80 13.28 4.08
N SER A 277 -8.29 13.44 5.31
CA SER A 277 -6.93 13.91 5.53
C SER A 277 -5.93 12.74 5.52
N CYS A 278 -4.80 12.94 4.87
CA CYS A 278 -3.63 12.08 4.87
C CYS A 278 -2.39 12.96 4.97
N GLY A 279 -1.30 12.45 5.54
CA GLY A 279 -0.02 13.14 5.56
C GLY A 279 0.66 13.20 4.20
N THR A 280 1.85 13.78 4.17
CA THR A 280 2.70 13.89 2.98
C THR A 280 4.16 13.50 3.28
N ASP A 281 4.39 12.78 4.37
CA ASP A 281 5.70 12.22 4.69
C ASP A 281 5.88 10.91 3.92
N LEU A 282 6.34 11.07 2.67
CA LEU A 282 6.40 9.97 1.71
C LEU A 282 7.31 8.85 2.23
N ASP A 283 6.74 7.68 2.43
CA ASP A 283 7.42 6.51 2.99
C ASP A 283 7.10 5.20 2.25
N HIS A 284 6.24 5.23 1.22
CA HIS A 284 5.83 4.01 0.53
C HIS A 284 5.71 4.20 -0.99
N GLY A 285 6.36 3.33 -1.76
CA GLY A 285 6.32 3.31 -3.23
C GLY A 285 5.24 2.35 -3.75
N ILE A 286 4.33 2.84 -4.60
CA ILE A 286 3.26 2.06 -5.25
C ILE A 286 3.13 2.44 -6.74
N ALA A 287 2.24 1.82 -7.48
CA ALA A 287 2.05 2.15 -8.90
C ALA A 287 0.64 2.64 -9.20
N ALA A 288 0.52 3.82 -9.82
CA ALA A 288 -0.73 4.31 -10.38
C ALA A 288 -1.01 3.60 -11.71
N ILE A 289 -2.05 2.77 -11.71
CA ILE A 289 -2.41 1.89 -12.84
C ILE A 289 -3.75 2.28 -13.47
N GLY A 290 -4.30 3.40 -13.10
CA GLY A 290 -5.54 3.88 -13.64
C GLY A 290 -6.19 4.97 -12.81
N TYR A 291 -7.34 5.40 -13.27
CA TYR A 291 -8.21 6.35 -12.60
C TYR A 291 -9.66 6.18 -13.08
N GLY A 292 -10.59 6.69 -12.32
CA GLY A 292 -12.01 6.63 -12.68
C GLY A 292 -12.88 7.46 -11.77
N MET A 293 -14.17 7.18 -11.83
CA MET A 293 -15.19 7.83 -11.02
C MET A 293 -16.23 6.78 -10.58
N THR A 294 -16.63 6.82 -9.32
CA THR A 294 -17.71 5.99 -8.78
C THR A 294 -19.07 6.52 -9.21
N SER A 295 -20.12 5.73 -8.99
CA SER A 295 -21.49 6.11 -9.37
C SER A 295 -22.02 7.34 -8.62
N ASP A 296 -21.45 7.65 -7.44
CA ASP A 296 -21.77 8.86 -6.66
C ASP A 296 -20.95 10.09 -7.06
N GLY A 297 -20.12 9.98 -8.13
CA GLY A 297 -19.31 11.06 -8.67
C GLY A 297 -17.95 11.25 -8.00
N THR A 298 -17.54 10.36 -7.09
CA THR A 298 -16.22 10.45 -6.45
C THR A 298 -15.15 9.99 -7.43
N LYS A 299 -14.24 10.89 -7.78
CA LYS A 299 -13.08 10.58 -8.63
C LYS A 299 -12.01 9.87 -7.82
N TYR A 300 -11.30 8.94 -8.45
CA TYR A 300 -10.27 8.16 -7.77
C TYR A 300 -9.08 7.82 -8.69
N TRP A 301 -7.93 7.66 -8.06
CA TRP A 301 -6.78 6.95 -8.58
C TRP A 301 -6.91 5.47 -8.27
N LEU A 302 -6.60 4.61 -9.23
CA LEU A 302 -6.48 3.16 -9.03
C LEU A 302 -5.00 2.81 -8.89
N LEU A 303 -4.65 2.28 -7.73
CA LEU A 303 -3.26 2.05 -7.32
C LEU A 303 -3.00 0.56 -7.08
N LYS A 304 -1.87 0.06 -7.55
CA LYS A 304 -1.36 -1.29 -7.29
C LYS A 304 -0.38 -1.22 -6.14
N ASN A 305 -0.64 -1.99 -5.07
CA ASN A 305 0.23 -2.13 -3.92
C ASN A 305 1.02 -3.46 -3.96
N SER A 306 1.97 -3.62 -3.04
CA SER A 306 2.88 -4.76 -2.91
C SER A 306 2.75 -5.47 -1.55
N TRP A 307 1.53 -5.57 -1.01
CA TRP A 307 1.26 -6.19 0.30
C TRP A 307 0.36 -7.42 0.20
N GLY A 308 0.42 -8.15 -0.93
CA GLY A 308 -0.40 -9.33 -1.15
C GLY A 308 -1.88 -9.03 -1.40
N THR A 309 -2.63 -10.07 -1.76
CA THR A 309 -4.05 -9.96 -2.13
C THR A 309 -5.00 -9.87 -0.93
N THR A 310 -4.52 -10.05 0.29
CA THR A 310 -5.32 -10.01 1.52
C THR A 310 -5.43 -8.61 2.12
N TRP A 311 -4.75 -7.62 1.54
CA TRP A 311 -4.85 -6.21 1.87
C TRP A 311 -5.67 -5.47 0.81
N GLY A 312 -6.45 -4.48 1.25
CA GLY A 312 -7.20 -3.60 0.36
C GLY A 312 -8.21 -4.32 -0.54
N GLU A 313 -8.44 -3.78 -1.72
CA GLU A 313 -9.28 -4.38 -2.77
C GLU A 313 -8.48 -5.45 -3.55
N SER A 314 -8.21 -6.59 -2.89
CA SER A 314 -7.37 -7.66 -3.45
C SER A 314 -5.97 -7.19 -3.86
N GLY A 315 -5.33 -6.37 -3.03
CA GLY A 315 -4.00 -5.78 -3.25
C GLY A 315 -4.01 -4.42 -3.95
N TYR A 316 -5.19 -3.91 -4.29
CA TYR A 316 -5.37 -2.59 -4.90
C TYR A 316 -5.97 -1.59 -3.90
N LEU A 317 -5.81 -0.31 -4.23
CA LEU A 317 -6.35 0.81 -3.48
C LEU A 317 -7.03 1.79 -4.43
N ARG A 318 -8.19 2.31 -4.06
CA ARG A 318 -8.76 3.52 -4.67
C ARG A 318 -8.58 4.70 -3.74
N MET A 319 -7.93 5.74 -4.22
CA MET A 319 -7.60 6.95 -3.47
C MET A 319 -8.23 8.16 -4.16
N GLU A 320 -8.81 9.08 -3.38
CA GLU A 320 -9.50 10.26 -3.94
C GLU A 320 -8.60 11.07 -4.84
N LYS A 321 -9.15 11.50 -5.97
CA LYS A 321 -8.47 12.25 -7.02
C LYS A 321 -9.07 13.66 -7.13
N ASP A 322 -8.26 14.61 -7.57
CA ASP A 322 -8.62 16.02 -7.76
C ASP A 322 -9.02 16.69 -6.42
N ILE A 323 -8.28 16.41 -5.37
CA ILE A 323 -8.45 17.11 -4.09
C ILE A 323 -7.89 18.53 -4.15
N SER A 324 -8.22 19.37 -3.17
CA SER A 324 -7.76 20.78 -3.14
C SER A 324 -6.26 20.92 -2.87
N ASP A 325 -5.64 19.95 -2.20
CA ASP A 325 -4.20 19.93 -1.97
C ASP A 325 -3.47 19.49 -3.24
N LYS A 326 -2.56 20.33 -3.73
CA LYS A 326 -1.79 20.06 -4.96
C LYS A 326 -0.86 18.87 -4.86
N SER A 327 -0.45 18.49 -3.65
CA SER A 327 0.35 17.28 -3.42
C SER A 327 -0.42 15.99 -3.76
N GLY A 328 -1.75 16.10 -3.94
CA GLY A 328 -2.63 14.96 -4.05
C GLY A 328 -2.80 14.23 -2.72
N MET A 329 -3.80 13.36 -2.63
CA MET A 329 -4.04 12.60 -1.41
C MET A 329 -2.83 11.77 -1.02
N CYS A 330 -2.43 11.80 0.25
CA CYS A 330 -1.22 11.14 0.79
C CYS A 330 0.08 11.53 0.06
N GLY A 331 0.15 12.72 -0.58
CA GLY A 331 1.34 13.16 -1.31
C GLY A 331 1.56 12.50 -2.67
N LEU A 332 0.58 11.77 -3.18
CA LEU A 332 0.66 10.97 -4.42
C LEU A 332 1.23 11.73 -5.63
N ALA A 333 0.96 13.04 -5.75
CA ALA A 333 1.41 13.87 -6.87
C ALA A 333 2.78 14.55 -6.63
N MET A 334 3.46 14.26 -5.52
CA MET A 334 4.72 14.94 -5.18
C MET A 334 5.92 14.42 -5.98
N GLN A 335 6.00 13.10 -6.20
CA GLN A 335 7.17 12.45 -6.82
C GLN A 335 6.76 11.32 -7.80
N PRO A 336 5.87 11.58 -8.78
CA PRO A 336 5.55 10.55 -9.76
C PRO A 336 6.63 10.51 -10.84
N SER A 337 7.00 9.30 -11.28
CA SER A 337 7.91 9.08 -12.40
C SER A 337 7.53 7.84 -13.20
N TYR A 338 7.99 7.75 -14.43
CA TYR A 338 7.64 6.63 -15.31
C TYR A 338 8.78 6.29 -16.28
N PRO A 339 8.98 5.01 -16.60
CA PRO A 339 9.97 4.59 -17.58
C PRO A 339 9.52 4.88 -19.00
N THR A 340 10.49 5.08 -19.91
CA THR A 340 10.25 5.36 -21.34
C THR A 340 10.94 4.34 -22.23
N GLU A 341 10.33 4.10 -23.42
CA GLU A 341 10.79 3.23 -24.49
C GLU A 341 11.24 4.04 -25.72
#